data_9db0d6a999dcce1bd2d04e47a2dac854
#
_entry.id   9db0d6a999dcce1bd2d04e47a2dac854
#
_cell.length_a   1.000
_cell.length_b   1.000
_cell.length_c   1.000
_cell.angle_alpha   90.00
_cell.angle_beta   90.00
_cell.angle_gamma   90.00
#
_symmetry.space_group_name_H-M   'P 1'
#
loop_
_entity.id
_entity.type
_entity.pdbx_description
1 polymer ?
#
loop_
_entity_poly.entity_id
_entity_poly.type
_entity_poly.pdbx_seq_one_letter_code
_entity_poly.pdbx_strand_id
1 'polypeptide(L)'
;SLALVNIGQGAIIAVGLTVVMILAGQGVADGTMSVGDFVLVNTYLIQLYLPLNFLGFVYREIKQSLADMESMFSLLREDTEISDKPEAPALTVSGGEVAFRNVTFSYEANRRILHGVDFVVPAGKTTAIVGPSGAGKSTISRILFRFYDVDGGAVTIDGQDIRDITQQSLRSAIGIVPQDTVLFND
;
A
#
# COMPACT_ATOMS: atom_id res chain seq x y z
N SER A 1 -23.62 -4.92 9.57
CA SER A 1 -22.90 -6.16 9.79
C SER A 1 -23.46 -7.25 8.86
N LEU A 2 -22.61 -7.92 8.11
CA LEU A 2 -22.98 -8.95 7.11
C LEU A 2 -23.78 -10.12 7.73
N ALA A 3 -23.50 -10.45 8.98
CA ALA A 3 -24.24 -11.47 9.72
C ALA A 3 -25.73 -11.10 9.86
N LEU A 4 -26.03 -9.85 10.11
CA LEU A 4 -27.41 -9.37 10.29
C LEU A 4 -28.20 -9.43 8.97
N VAL A 5 -27.54 -9.14 7.85
CA VAL A 5 -28.14 -9.24 6.52
C VAL A 5 -28.44 -10.72 6.18
N ASN A 6 -27.49 -11.63 6.42
CA ASN A 6 -27.67 -13.06 6.17
C ASN A 6 -28.77 -13.66 7.06
N ILE A 7 -28.83 -13.29 8.33
CA ILE A 7 -29.88 -13.73 9.27
C ILE A 7 -31.23 -13.18 8.83
N GLY A 8 -31.30 -11.89 8.49
CA GLY A 8 -32.54 -11.27 8.02
C GLY A 8 -33.04 -11.88 6.72
N GLN A 9 -32.18 -12.12 5.75
CA GLN A 9 -32.51 -12.78 4.49
C GLN A 9 -33.00 -14.21 4.73
N GLY A 10 -32.28 -14.97 5.55
CA GLY A 10 -32.68 -16.36 5.92
C GLY A 10 -34.06 -16.42 6.61
N ALA A 11 -34.33 -15.47 7.51
CA ALA A 11 -35.62 -15.36 8.19
C ALA A 11 -36.77 -15.06 7.23
N ILE A 12 -36.62 -14.08 6.33
CA ILE A 12 -37.62 -13.73 5.34
C ILE A 12 -37.96 -14.93 4.45
N ILE A 13 -36.91 -15.62 4.01
CA ILE A 13 -37.07 -16.78 3.14
C ILE A 13 -37.77 -17.95 3.89
N ALA A 14 -37.37 -18.22 5.13
CA ALA A 14 -37.99 -19.27 5.96
C ALA A 14 -39.48 -18.99 6.19
N VAL A 15 -39.82 -17.72 6.51
CA VAL A 15 -41.24 -17.30 6.66
C VAL A 15 -42.00 -17.46 5.36
N GLY A 16 -41.45 -16.96 4.24
CA GLY A 16 -42.08 -17.07 2.93
C GLY A 16 -42.33 -18.53 2.52
N LEU A 17 -41.34 -19.40 2.68
CA LEU A 17 -41.42 -20.81 2.40
C LEU A 17 -42.48 -21.47 3.26
N THR A 18 -42.52 -21.17 4.55
CA THR A 18 -43.52 -21.75 5.48
C THR A 18 -44.93 -21.35 5.09
N VAL A 19 -45.16 -20.09 4.78
CA VAL A 19 -46.49 -19.60 4.36
C VAL A 19 -46.97 -20.29 3.08
N VAL A 20 -46.12 -20.39 2.06
CA VAL A 20 -46.48 -21.04 0.79
C VAL A 20 -46.72 -22.52 0.99
N MET A 21 -45.97 -23.20 1.83
CA MET A 21 -46.15 -24.61 2.14
C MET A 21 -47.49 -24.88 2.90
N ILE A 22 -47.86 -23.97 3.82
CA ILE A 22 -49.14 -24.05 4.52
C ILE A 22 -50.30 -23.86 3.53
N LEU A 23 -50.23 -22.86 2.65
CA LEU A 23 -51.27 -22.60 1.66
C LEU A 23 -51.39 -23.74 0.65
N ALA A 24 -50.29 -24.28 0.16
CA ALA A 24 -50.30 -25.47 -0.71
C ALA A 24 -50.84 -26.71 -0.02
N GLY A 25 -50.50 -26.92 1.26
CA GLY A 25 -51.06 -28.02 2.07
C GLY A 25 -52.58 -27.91 2.30
N GLN A 26 -53.06 -26.67 2.55
CA GLN A 26 -54.51 -26.38 2.61
C GLN A 26 -55.21 -26.65 1.27
N GLY A 27 -54.62 -26.25 0.15
CA GLY A 27 -55.13 -26.52 -1.19
C GLY A 27 -55.30 -28.03 -1.47
N VAL A 28 -54.34 -28.84 -0.97
CA VAL A 28 -54.45 -30.31 -1.07
C VAL A 28 -55.58 -30.85 -0.18
N ALA A 29 -55.69 -30.33 1.06
CA ALA A 29 -56.77 -30.76 1.99
C ALA A 29 -58.17 -30.39 1.48
N ASP A 30 -58.32 -29.25 0.84
CA ASP A 30 -59.54 -28.74 0.26
C ASP A 30 -59.86 -29.37 -1.13
N GLY A 31 -58.97 -30.23 -1.64
CA GLY A 31 -59.14 -30.85 -2.96
C GLY A 31 -58.98 -29.95 -4.17
N THR A 32 -58.50 -28.72 -3.98
CA THR A 32 -58.21 -27.74 -5.04
C THR A 32 -56.85 -27.93 -5.70
N MET A 33 -55.94 -28.67 -5.02
CA MET A 33 -54.61 -29.05 -5.50
C MET A 33 -54.39 -30.53 -5.36
N SER A 34 -53.64 -31.14 -6.27
CA SER A 34 -53.19 -32.53 -6.13
C SER A 34 -51.89 -32.61 -5.28
N VAL A 35 -51.60 -33.80 -4.79
CA VAL A 35 -50.31 -34.05 -4.10
C VAL A 35 -49.13 -33.78 -5.04
N GLY A 36 -49.31 -34.02 -6.35
CA GLY A 36 -48.30 -33.70 -7.36
C GLY A 36 -48.02 -32.18 -7.44
N ASP A 37 -49.08 -31.34 -7.38
CA ASP A 37 -48.95 -29.90 -7.37
C ASP A 37 -48.22 -29.40 -6.12
N PHE A 38 -48.44 -29.99 -4.97
CA PHE A 38 -47.71 -29.68 -3.74
C PHE A 38 -46.21 -29.98 -3.87
N VAL A 39 -45.83 -31.11 -4.43
CA VAL A 39 -44.45 -31.48 -4.68
C VAL A 39 -43.82 -30.52 -5.70
N LEU A 40 -44.57 -30.14 -6.73
CA LEU A 40 -44.12 -29.23 -7.78
C LEU A 40 -43.85 -27.82 -7.21
N VAL A 41 -44.74 -27.28 -6.38
CA VAL A 41 -44.56 -25.99 -5.69
C VAL A 41 -43.31 -26.03 -4.82
N ASN A 42 -43.12 -27.10 -4.05
CA ASN A 42 -41.93 -27.27 -3.21
C ASN A 42 -40.64 -27.27 -4.05
N THR A 43 -40.65 -28.02 -5.16
CA THR A 43 -39.51 -28.11 -6.06
C THR A 43 -39.14 -26.72 -6.66
N TYR A 44 -40.14 -25.96 -7.14
CA TYR A 44 -39.93 -24.64 -7.65
C TYR A 44 -39.43 -23.67 -6.60
N LEU A 45 -39.91 -23.71 -5.38
CA LEU A 45 -39.42 -22.89 -4.28
C LEU A 45 -37.94 -23.13 -4.03
N ILE A 46 -37.50 -24.40 -3.99
CA ILE A 46 -36.09 -24.76 -3.82
C ILE A 46 -35.24 -24.23 -5.01
N GLN A 47 -35.75 -24.42 -6.24
CA GLN A 47 -35.04 -23.94 -7.43
C GLN A 47 -34.91 -22.39 -7.48
N LEU A 48 -35.92 -21.65 -7.01
CA LEU A 48 -35.85 -20.19 -6.91
C LEU A 48 -34.92 -19.69 -5.80
N TYR A 49 -34.75 -20.50 -4.76
CA TYR A 49 -33.92 -20.16 -3.62
C TYR A 49 -32.41 -20.18 -3.96
N LEU A 50 -31.98 -21.11 -4.82
CA LEU A 50 -30.58 -21.23 -5.23
C LEU A 50 -30.04 -19.95 -5.88
N PRO A 51 -30.66 -19.35 -6.92
CA PRO A 51 -30.17 -18.10 -7.50
C PRO A 51 -30.26 -16.92 -6.54
N LEU A 52 -31.21 -16.90 -5.61
CA LEU A 52 -31.30 -15.84 -4.60
C LEU A 52 -30.09 -15.81 -3.66
N ASN A 53 -29.66 -16.99 -3.21
CA ASN A 53 -28.43 -17.11 -2.41
C ASN A 53 -27.18 -16.71 -3.20
N PHE A 54 -27.14 -17.04 -4.49
CA PHE A 54 -26.04 -16.69 -5.37
C PHE A 54 -25.93 -15.16 -5.56
N LEU A 55 -27.03 -14.44 -5.64
CA LEU A 55 -27.02 -12.96 -5.72
C LEU A 55 -26.35 -12.31 -4.51
N GLY A 56 -26.57 -12.84 -3.33
CA GLY A 56 -25.90 -12.37 -2.11
C GLY A 56 -24.38 -12.59 -2.15
N PHE A 57 -23.94 -13.68 -2.73
CA PHE A 57 -22.52 -13.96 -2.95
C PHE A 57 -21.92 -12.98 -3.97
N VAL A 58 -22.54 -12.83 -5.15
CA VAL A 58 -22.09 -11.92 -6.20
C VAL A 58 -21.99 -10.47 -5.70
N TYR A 59 -22.97 -10.01 -4.93
CA TYR A 59 -22.92 -8.65 -4.37
C TYR A 59 -21.69 -8.46 -3.45
N ARG A 60 -21.36 -9.45 -2.63
CA ARG A 60 -20.16 -9.38 -1.77
C ARG A 60 -18.88 -9.36 -2.60
N GLU A 61 -18.80 -10.18 -3.63
CA GLU A 61 -17.64 -10.28 -4.53
C GLU A 61 -17.40 -8.94 -5.26
N ILE A 62 -18.47 -8.33 -5.77
CA ILE A 62 -18.38 -7.00 -6.39
C ILE A 62 -17.87 -5.96 -5.39
N LYS A 63 -18.41 -5.94 -4.17
CA LYS A 63 -17.96 -5.00 -3.13
C LYS A 63 -16.50 -5.18 -2.76
N GLN A 64 -16.04 -6.42 -2.63
CA GLN A 64 -14.63 -6.73 -2.35
C GLN A 64 -13.75 -6.28 -3.51
N SER A 65 -14.11 -6.63 -4.75
CA SER A 65 -13.35 -6.23 -5.94
C SER A 65 -13.24 -4.72 -6.09
N LEU A 66 -14.29 -3.97 -5.75
CA LEU A 66 -14.24 -2.50 -5.75
C LEU A 66 -13.28 -1.94 -4.69
N ALA A 67 -13.24 -2.54 -3.49
CA ALA A 67 -12.31 -2.13 -2.43
C ALA A 67 -10.86 -2.44 -2.81
N ASP A 68 -10.63 -3.60 -3.42
CA ASP A 68 -9.30 -4.01 -3.90
C ASP A 68 -8.82 -3.08 -5.04
N MET A 69 -9.73 -2.70 -5.96
CA MET A 69 -9.43 -1.71 -7.00
C MET A 69 -9.10 -0.33 -6.40
N GLU A 70 -9.85 0.13 -5.41
CA GLU A 70 -9.58 1.41 -4.72
C GLU A 70 -8.19 1.39 -4.07
N SER A 71 -7.83 0.30 -3.41
CA SER A 71 -6.51 0.10 -2.81
C SER A 71 -5.40 0.12 -3.88
N MET A 72 -5.62 -0.54 -5.01
CA MET A 72 -4.68 -0.54 -6.13
C MET A 72 -4.50 0.86 -6.73
N PHE A 73 -5.59 1.60 -6.94
CA PHE A 73 -5.52 2.96 -7.47
C PHE A 73 -4.94 3.95 -6.46
N SER A 74 -5.09 3.73 -5.15
CA SER A 74 -4.43 4.56 -4.14
C SER A 74 -2.91 4.45 -4.23
N LEU A 75 -2.38 3.24 -4.46
CA LEU A 75 -0.94 3.03 -4.67
C LEU A 75 -0.41 3.76 -5.92
N LEU A 76 -1.21 3.85 -6.99
CA LEU A 76 -0.83 4.59 -8.20
C LEU A 76 -0.90 6.12 -8.01
N ARG A 77 -1.58 6.60 -6.98
CA ARG A 77 -1.68 8.03 -6.64
C ARG A 77 -0.66 8.49 -5.61
N GLU A 78 0.13 7.55 -5.07
CA GLU A 78 1.24 7.92 -4.19
C GLU A 78 2.23 8.78 -4.98
N ASP A 79 2.27 10.06 -4.65
CA ASP A 79 3.24 10.99 -5.21
C ASP A 79 4.63 10.67 -4.67
N THR A 80 5.64 10.78 -5.52
CA THR A 80 7.03 10.67 -5.10
C THR A 80 7.35 11.80 -4.12
N GLU A 81 7.67 11.48 -2.85
CA GLU A 81 8.03 12.47 -1.83
C GLU A 81 9.18 13.37 -2.26
N ILE A 82 10.12 12.82 -3.07
CA ILE A 82 11.28 13.54 -3.58
C ILE A 82 11.30 13.46 -5.09
N SER A 83 11.07 14.57 -5.75
CA SER A 83 11.14 14.73 -7.19
C SER A 83 12.30 15.63 -7.59
N ASP A 84 12.82 15.42 -8.78
CA ASP A 84 13.83 16.32 -9.35
C ASP A 84 13.21 17.66 -9.70
N LYS A 85 13.99 18.74 -9.55
CA LYS A 85 13.59 20.05 -10.05
C LYS A 85 13.40 20.01 -11.56
N PRO A 86 12.45 20.79 -12.12
CA PRO A 86 12.36 20.93 -13.56
C PRO A 86 13.72 21.32 -14.15
N GLU A 87 14.15 20.63 -15.20
CA GLU A 87 15.42 20.87 -15.89
C GLU A 87 16.69 20.71 -15.02
N ALA A 88 16.61 19.91 -13.94
CA ALA A 88 17.79 19.63 -13.11
C ALA A 88 18.92 19.01 -13.97
N PRO A 89 20.15 19.56 -13.91
CA PRO A 89 21.27 18.99 -14.64
C PRO A 89 21.72 17.66 -14.07
N ALA A 90 22.48 16.89 -14.85
CA ALA A 90 23.16 15.71 -14.35
C ALA A 90 24.35 16.11 -13.46
N LEU A 91 24.65 15.29 -12.44
CA LEU A 91 25.86 15.45 -11.62
C LEU A 91 27.11 15.33 -12.47
N THR A 92 28.01 16.28 -12.34
CA THR A 92 29.33 16.21 -12.95
C THR A 92 30.37 15.99 -11.85
N VAL A 93 30.93 14.77 -11.80
CA VAL A 93 31.96 14.41 -10.83
C VAL A 93 33.33 14.79 -11.38
N SER A 94 34.09 15.66 -10.68
CA SER A 94 35.43 16.04 -11.03
C SER A 94 36.49 15.46 -10.08
N GLY A 95 36.24 15.46 -8.79
CA GLY A 95 37.13 14.94 -7.77
C GLY A 95 36.46 14.01 -6.78
N GLY A 96 35.16 14.13 -6.62
CA GLY A 96 34.37 13.34 -5.67
C GLY A 96 34.49 13.83 -4.23
N GLU A 97 34.70 15.13 -4.02
CA GLU A 97 34.58 15.73 -2.68
C GLU A 97 33.12 15.72 -2.25
N VAL A 98 32.86 15.23 -1.02
CA VAL A 98 31.51 15.26 -0.42
C VAL A 98 31.51 16.17 0.79
N ALA A 99 30.61 17.16 0.83
CA ALA A 99 30.49 18.03 1.98
C ALA A 99 29.06 18.07 2.53
N PHE A 100 28.96 17.91 3.84
CA PHE A 100 27.78 18.18 4.63
C PHE A 100 27.96 19.52 5.32
N ARG A 101 27.05 20.47 5.10
CA ARG A 101 27.15 21.82 5.65
C ARG A 101 25.93 22.14 6.49
N ASN A 102 26.11 22.16 7.81
CA ASN A 102 25.08 22.45 8.81
C ASN A 102 23.78 21.66 8.58
N VAL A 103 23.92 20.38 8.27
CA VAL A 103 22.79 19.52 7.89
C VAL A 103 21.93 19.18 9.09
N THR A 104 20.64 19.51 9.01
CA THR A 104 19.61 19.11 9.96
C THR A 104 18.61 18.19 9.28
N PHE A 105 18.14 17.16 9.98
CA PHE A 105 17.21 16.21 9.42
C PHE A 105 16.36 15.51 10.49
N SER A 106 15.08 15.30 10.16
CA SER A 106 14.08 14.60 10.96
C SER A 106 13.30 13.62 10.08
N TYR A 107 13.06 12.37 10.52
CA TYR A 107 12.12 11.50 9.84
C TYR A 107 10.66 11.88 10.14
N GLU A 108 10.43 12.44 11.32
CA GLU A 108 9.15 12.94 11.80
C GLU A 108 9.39 14.32 12.43
N ALA A 109 8.43 15.22 12.31
CA ALA A 109 8.54 16.61 12.78
C ALA A 109 9.00 16.72 14.25
N ASN A 110 8.70 15.72 15.07
CA ASN A 110 8.99 15.73 16.51
C ASN A 110 10.31 15.05 16.88
N ARG A 111 11.03 14.42 15.93
CA ARG A 111 12.25 13.67 16.22
C ARG A 111 13.38 14.01 15.27
N ARG A 112 14.16 15.02 15.65
CA ARG A 112 15.38 15.40 14.92
C ARG A 112 16.46 14.35 15.13
N ILE A 113 17.07 13.89 14.03
CA ILE A 113 18.14 12.88 14.01
C ILE A 113 19.50 13.53 13.76
N LEU A 114 19.58 14.51 12.84
CA LEU A 114 20.79 15.26 12.59
C LEU A 114 20.61 16.70 13.08
N HIS A 115 21.58 17.18 13.86
CA HIS A 115 21.54 18.44 14.60
C HIS A 115 22.62 19.41 14.12
N GLY A 116 22.64 19.77 12.83
CA GLY A 116 23.65 20.65 12.27
C GLY A 116 24.97 19.92 12.04
N VAL A 117 24.92 18.80 11.31
CA VAL A 117 26.10 18.01 10.97
C VAL A 117 26.93 18.75 9.93
N ASP A 118 28.25 18.91 10.22
CA ASP A 118 29.18 19.62 9.38
C ASP A 118 30.48 18.81 9.24
N PHE A 119 30.81 18.38 8.04
CA PHE A 119 32.06 17.72 7.71
C PHE A 119 32.31 17.70 6.21
N VAL A 120 33.56 17.47 5.83
CA VAL A 120 34.00 17.30 4.44
C VAL A 120 34.78 16.00 4.29
N VAL A 121 34.43 15.24 3.27
CA VAL A 121 35.22 14.10 2.77
C VAL A 121 36.01 14.58 1.56
N PRO A 122 37.33 14.83 1.68
CA PRO A 122 38.10 15.33 0.55
C PRO A 122 38.17 14.30 -0.58
N ALA A 123 38.35 14.79 -1.81
CA ALA A 123 38.52 13.95 -2.99
C ALA A 123 39.59 12.85 -2.79
N GLY A 124 39.27 11.63 -3.16
CA GLY A 124 40.16 10.47 -3.07
C GLY A 124 40.55 10.04 -1.65
N LYS A 125 39.85 10.52 -0.62
CA LYS A 125 40.10 10.13 0.77
C LYS A 125 39.00 9.20 1.30
N THR A 126 39.36 8.39 2.26
CA THR A 126 38.43 7.56 3.02
C THR A 126 38.13 8.20 4.37
N THR A 127 36.88 8.33 4.71
CA THR A 127 36.41 8.88 5.98
C THR A 127 35.57 7.84 6.71
N ALA A 128 35.85 7.61 7.98
CA ALA A 128 35.05 6.73 8.84
C ALA A 128 34.10 7.57 9.70
N ILE A 129 32.81 7.22 9.66
CA ILE A 129 31.78 7.80 10.54
C ILE A 129 31.54 6.82 11.69
N VAL A 130 31.93 7.24 12.90
CA VAL A 130 31.84 6.42 14.11
C VAL A 130 30.87 7.03 15.12
N GLY A 131 30.26 6.20 15.95
CA GLY A 131 29.33 6.66 16.98
C GLY A 131 28.43 5.53 17.49
N PRO A 132 27.69 5.74 18.60
CA PRO A 132 26.77 4.76 19.16
C PRO A 132 25.63 4.40 18.20
N SER A 133 24.92 3.30 18.51
CA SER A 133 23.70 2.97 17.76
C SER A 133 22.67 4.09 17.90
N GLY A 134 21.99 4.43 16.79
CA GLY A 134 21.03 5.53 16.77
C GLY A 134 21.63 6.93 16.55
N ALA A 135 22.95 7.10 16.46
CA ALA A 135 23.61 8.39 16.22
C ALA A 135 23.43 9.00 14.82
N GLY A 136 22.59 8.43 13.97
CA GLY A 136 22.32 8.96 12.62
C GLY A 136 23.30 8.52 11.53
N LYS A 137 24.21 7.57 11.76
CA LYS A 137 25.19 7.11 10.76
C LYS A 137 24.53 6.62 9.46
N SER A 138 23.52 5.75 9.58
CA SER A 138 22.76 5.26 8.41
C SER A 138 21.90 6.34 7.78
N THR A 139 21.53 7.39 8.53
CA THR A 139 20.80 8.53 8.00
C THR A 139 21.67 9.36 7.07
N ILE A 140 22.97 9.52 7.39
CA ILE A 140 23.92 10.23 6.53
C ILE A 140 24.01 9.56 5.16
N SER A 141 24.13 8.23 5.08
CA SER A 141 24.14 7.54 3.79
C SER A 141 22.83 7.67 3.04
N ARG A 142 21.68 7.57 3.72
CA ARG A 142 20.35 7.74 3.09
C ARG A 142 20.15 9.14 2.51
N ILE A 143 20.63 10.17 3.20
CA ILE A 143 20.61 11.55 2.72
C ILE A 143 21.54 11.70 1.51
N LEU A 144 22.74 11.12 1.55
CA LEU A 144 23.68 11.20 0.42
C LEU A 144 23.09 10.58 -0.87
N PHE A 145 22.31 9.49 -0.75
CA PHE A 145 21.54 8.89 -1.85
C PHE A 145 20.29 9.67 -2.24
N ARG A 146 20.01 10.76 -1.50
CA ARG A 146 18.78 11.55 -1.65
C ARG A 146 17.53 10.68 -1.61
N PHE A 147 17.45 9.77 -0.60
CA PHE A 147 16.20 9.13 -0.24
C PHE A 147 15.30 10.06 0.57
N TYR A 148 15.89 11.12 1.12
CA TYR A 148 15.23 12.19 1.86
C TYR A 148 15.96 13.51 1.55
N ASP A 149 15.23 14.60 1.44
CA ASP A 149 15.81 15.93 1.44
C ASP A 149 16.04 16.42 2.88
N VAL A 150 17.03 17.26 3.09
CA VAL A 150 17.37 17.77 4.42
C VAL A 150 16.42 18.89 4.86
N ASP A 151 16.13 18.99 6.18
CA ASP A 151 15.31 20.07 6.74
C ASP A 151 16.05 21.42 6.65
N GLY A 152 17.38 21.39 6.77
CA GLY A 152 18.23 22.57 6.69
C GLY A 152 19.67 22.23 6.36
N GLY A 153 20.41 23.20 5.92
CA GLY A 153 21.77 23.00 5.43
C GLY A 153 21.81 22.48 3.99
N ALA A 154 22.95 21.93 3.59
CA ALA A 154 23.16 21.40 2.25
C ALA A 154 24.12 20.23 2.25
N VAL A 155 23.92 19.30 1.31
CA VAL A 155 24.87 18.23 0.98
C VAL A 155 25.34 18.47 -0.46
N THR A 156 26.64 18.52 -0.64
CA THR A 156 27.23 18.80 -1.96
C THR A 156 28.22 17.74 -2.38
N ILE A 157 28.29 17.49 -3.70
CA ILE A 157 29.35 16.69 -4.35
C ILE A 157 30.05 17.57 -5.33
N ASP A 158 31.36 17.77 -5.16
CA ASP A 158 32.17 18.71 -5.93
C ASP A 158 31.52 20.12 -6.03
N GLY A 159 30.94 20.58 -4.89
CA GLY A 159 30.26 21.88 -4.79
C GLY A 159 28.83 21.93 -5.35
N GLN A 160 28.34 20.88 -6.00
CA GLN A 160 26.98 20.78 -6.53
C GLN A 160 26.04 20.25 -5.46
N ASP A 161 24.98 21.00 -5.12
CA ASP A 161 23.96 20.54 -4.15
C ASP A 161 23.17 19.36 -4.75
N ILE A 162 23.05 18.28 -3.97
CA ILE A 162 22.34 17.06 -4.42
C ILE A 162 20.84 17.31 -4.73
N ARG A 163 20.27 18.41 -4.23
CA ARG A 163 18.88 18.81 -4.53
C ARG A 163 18.72 19.50 -5.87
N ASP A 164 19.81 19.97 -6.47
CA ASP A 164 19.81 20.72 -7.72
C ASP A 164 20.21 19.89 -8.94
N ILE A 165 20.49 18.59 -8.74
CA ILE A 165 20.86 17.63 -9.77
C ILE A 165 19.83 16.50 -9.88
N THR A 166 19.85 15.75 -10.99
CA THR A 166 18.94 14.61 -11.14
C THR A 166 19.33 13.45 -10.22
N GLN A 167 18.34 12.83 -9.57
CA GLN A 167 18.54 11.68 -8.70
C GLN A 167 19.19 10.48 -9.43
N GLN A 168 18.86 10.31 -10.71
CA GLN A 168 19.43 9.25 -11.53
C GLN A 168 20.94 9.40 -11.66
N SER A 169 21.43 10.62 -11.99
CA SER A 169 22.86 10.89 -12.14
C SER A 169 23.59 10.77 -10.80
N LEU A 170 23.00 11.27 -9.72
CA LEU A 170 23.51 11.14 -8.36
C LEU A 170 23.72 9.68 -7.96
N ARG A 171 22.67 8.87 -8.06
CA ARG A 171 22.69 7.46 -7.67
C ARG A 171 23.60 6.61 -8.54
N SER A 172 23.75 6.95 -9.82
CA SER A 172 24.68 6.27 -10.73
C SER A 172 26.16 6.56 -10.40
N ALA A 173 26.44 7.68 -9.75
CA ALA A 173 27.80 8.06 -9.34
C ALA A 173 28.22 7.47 -7.98
N ILE A 174 27.29 6.88 -7.21
CA ILE A 174 27.54 6.39 -5.86
C ILE A 174 27.36 4.87 -5.81
N GLY A 175 28.41 4.13 -5.41
CA GLY A 175 28.30 2.71 -5.08
C GLY A 175 27.96 2.51 -3.60
N ILE A 176 27.06 1.56 -3.29
CA ILE A 176 26.74 1.16 -1.93
C ILE A 176 27.12 -0.31 -1.68
N VAL A 177 27.70 -0.57 -0.53
CA VAL A 177 27.91 -1.93 -0.02
C VAL A 177 27.07 -2.07 1.24
N PRO A 178 25.91 -2.73 1.20
CA PRO A 178 25.05 -2.90 2.36
C PRO A 178 25.69 -3.86 3.37
N GLN A 179 25.35 -3.69 4.64
CA GLN A 179 25.85 -4.54 5.73
C GLN A 179 25.29 -5.97 5.62
N ASP A 180 24.01 -6.10 5.26
CA ASP A 180 23.32 -7.37 5.04
C ASP A 180 23.16 -7.59 3.53
N THR A 181 24.03 -8.39 2.96
CA THR A 181 23.96 -8.76 1.54
C THR A 181 23.17 -10.06 1.40
N VAL A 182 21.96 -9.99 0.88
CA VAL A 182 21.22 -11.19 0.47
C VAL A 182 21.77 -11.62 -0.88
N LEU A 183 22.49 -12.73 -0.93
CA LEU A 183 22.88 -13.37 -2.17
C LEU A 183 21.69 -14.16 -2.70
N PHE A 184 21.13 -13.73 -3.82
CA PHE A 184 20.21 -14.56 -4.59
C PHE A 184 21.08 -15.60 -5.32
N ASN A 185 20.99 -16.87 -4.91
CA ASN A 185 21.52 -17.98 -5.67
C ASN A 185 20.48 -18.33 -6.74
N ASP A 186 20.79 -18.06 -8.01
CA ASP A 186 20.10 -18.63 -9.17
C ASP A 186 20.48 -20.10 -9.36
#